data_0851ba0ad205491d0f3760568f9a7c34
#
_entry.id   0851ba0ad205491d0f3760568f9a7c34
#
_cell.length_a   1.000
_cell.length_b   1.000
_cell.length_c   1.000
_cell.angle_alpha   90.00
_cell.angle_beta   90.00
_cell.angle_gamma   90.00
#
_symmetry.space_group_name_H-M   'P 1'
#
loop_
_entity.id
_entity.type
_entity.pdbx_description
1 polymer ?
#
loop_
_entity_poly.entity_id
_entity_poly.type
_entity_poly.pdbx_seq_one_letter_code
_entity_poly.pdbx_strand_id
1 'polypeptide(L)'
;DAKALLDGMLNKERLLDIVENFILFDDSRAGGTRKVVARNHQILGVNNAVASVIRQEELKRMIPAEHRLLHRTAVVVPKTSPTMPALTDQFSQQEAERVELAIIERAHPDLGRLGVFWHTQGSGKSYSMAFFAEKVRRVVPGNFTFLVMTDREDLDDQIWRTFIGCNV
;
A
#
# COMPACT_ATOMS: atom_id res chain seq x y z
N ASP A 1 -3.33 3.61 -32.31
CA ASP A 1 -4.60 4.18 -32.78
C ASP A 1 -4.69 5.64 -32.32
N ALA A 2 -4.76 6.59 -33.30
CA ALA A 2 -4.77 8.04 -33.02
C ALA A 2 -5.96 8.45 -32.12
N LYS A 3 -7.10 7.79 -32.27
CA LYS A 3 -8.29 8.04 -31.42
C LYS A 3 -8.01 7.71 -29.96
N ALA A 4 -7.40 6.56 -29.69
CA ALA A 4 -7.03 6.16 -28.32
C ALA A 4 -6.02 7.13 -27.68
N LEU A 5 -5.13 7.73 -28.50
CA LEU A 5 -4.21 8.76 -28.04
C LEU A 5 -4.95 10.06 -27.70
N LEU A 6 -5.86 10.50 -28.58
CA LEU A 6 -6.62 11.73 -28.41
C LEU A 6 -7.58 11.63 -27.21
N ASP A 7 -8.36 10.56 -27.15
CA ASP A 7 -9.35 10.34 -26.08
C ASP A 7 -8.70 9.96 -24.74
N GLY A 8 -7.51 9.36 -24.81
CA GLY A 8 -6.73 8.92 -23.66
C GLY A 8 -5.81 9.99 -23.10
N MET A 9 -4.64 10.20 -23.73
CA MET A 9 -3.60 11.08 -23.19
C MET A 9 -3.84 12.56 -23.44
N LEU A 10 -4.52 12.92 -24.53
CA LEU A 10 -4.78 14.31 -24.93
C LEU A 10 -6.14 14.81 -24.44
N ASN A 11 -6.90 14.02 -23.70
CA ASN A 11 -8.01 14.53 -22.93
C ASN A 11 -7.50 15.61 -21.96
N LYS A 12 -8.19 16.76 -21.91
CA LYS A 12 -7.73 17.95 -21.17
C LYS A 12 -7.41 17.66 -19.70
N GLU A 13 -8.27 16.93 -19.02
CA GLU A 13 -8.09 16.62 -17.60
C GLU A 13 -6.90 15.67 -17.38
N ARG A 14 -6.77 14.66 -18.24
CA ARG A 14 -5.63 13.72 -18.15
C ARG A 14 -4.32 14.39 -18.54
N LEU A 15 -4.34 15.26 -19.55
CA LEU A 15 -3.15 16.00 -19.95
C LEU A 15 -2.65 16.91 -18.81
N LEU A 16 -3.56 17.62 -18.16
CA LEU A 16 -3.23 18.43 -16.98
C LEU A 16 -2.68 17.57 -15.85
N ASP A 17 -3.33 16.44 -15.54
CA ASP A 17 -2.85 15.50 -14.53
C ASP A 17 -1.45 14.95 -14.86
N ILE A 18 -1.18 14.64 -16.13
CA ILE A 18 0.15 14.19 -16.57
C ILE A 18 1.19 15.29 -16.37
N VAL A 19 0.89 16.51 -16.78
CA VAL A 19 1.83 17.63 -16.67
C VAL A 19 2.14 17.96 -15.22
N GLU A 20 1.13 17.94 -14.35
CA GLU A 20 1.28 18.31 -12.95
C GLU A 20 1.91 17.21 -12.09
N ASN A 21 1.55 15.94 -12.35
CA ASN A 21 1.81 14.87 -11.40
C ASN A 21 2.66 13.71 -11.94
N PHE A 22 2.92 13.67 -13.26
CA PHE A 22 3.57 12.53 -13.90
C PHE A 22 4.80 12.89 -14.73
N ILE A 23 5.41 14.03 -14.41
CA ILE A 23 6.70 14.45 -14.93
C ILE A 23 7.63 14.72 -13.76
N LEU A 24 8.78 14.04 -13.73
CA LEU A 24 9.85 14.25 -12.76
C LEU A 24 11.14 14.63 -13.51
N PHE A 25 12.00 15.35 -12.83
CA PHE A 25 13.34 15.64 -13.29
C PHE A 25 14.31 14.88 -12.38
N ASP A 26 15.11 13.99 -12.97
CA ASP A 26 15.99 13.07 -12.25
C ASP A 26 17.46 13.41 -12.49
N ASP A 27 18.13 13.81 -11.42
CA ASP A 27 19.55 14.15 -11.36
C ASP A 27 20.42 13.02 -10.80
N SER A 28 19.85 11.82 -10.55
CA SER A 28 20.56 10.71 -9.89
C SER A 28 21.72 10.14 -10.68
N ARG A 29 21.85 10.45 -11.98
CA ARG A 29 22.88 9.89 -12.86
C ARG A 29 23.82 10.96 -13.41
N ALA A 30 25.06 10.55 -13.62
CA ALA A 30 26.03 11.38 -14.34
C ALA A 30 25.51 11.71 -15.77
N GLY A 31 25.64 12.96 -16.19
CA GLY A 31 25.22 13.40 -17.52
C GLY A 31 24.11 14.46 -17.53
N GLY A 32 23.71 14.93 -16.35
CA GLY A 32 22.74 16.02 -16.18
C GLY A 32 21.30 15.55 -15.96
N THR A 33 20.43 16.51 -15.74
CA THR A 33 19.01 16.31 -15.44
C THR A 33 18.28 15.59 -16.59
N ARG A 34 17.56 14.53 -16.24
CA ARG A 34 16.72 13.81 -17.19
C ARG A 34 15.26 14.02 -16.87
N LYS A 35 14.48 14.36 -17.89
CA LYS A 35 13.03 14.38 -17.79
C LYS A 35 12.47 12.96 -17.85
N VAL A 36 11.76 12.57 -16.82
CA VAL A 36 11.07 11.27 -16.69
C VAL A 36 9.57 11.51 -16.78
N VAL A 37 8.94 10.93 -17.80
CA VAL A 37 7.48 10.97 -17.96
C VAL A 37 6.93 9.60 -17.64
N ALA A 38 5.89 9.54 -16.83
CA ALA A 38 5.26 8.28 -16.43
C ALA A 38 4.66 7.55 -17.64
N ARG A 39 4.82 6.23 -17.64
CA ARG A 39 4.16 5.36 -18.62
C ARG A 39 2.69 5.15 -18.23
N ASN A 40 1.87 4.79 -19.20
CA ASN A 40 0.42 4.60 -18.98
C ASN A 40 0.10 3.69 -17.77
N HIS A 41 0.77 2.55 -17.63
CA HIS A 41 0.56 1.66 -16.48
C HIS A 41 0.94 2.28 -15.14
N GLN A 42 1.95 3.17 -15.11
CA GLN A 42 2.33 3.93 -13.91
C GLN A 42 1.25 4.95 -13.56
N ILE A 43 0.75 5.70 -14.56
CA ILE A 43 -0.33 6.68 -14.37
C ILE A 43 -1.57 6.01 -13.78
N LEU A 44 -2.02 4.90 -14.38
CA LEU A 44 -3.18 4.16 -13.90
C LEU A 44 -2.98 3.61 -12.48
N GLY A 45 -1.83 2.99 -12.23
CA GLY A 45 -1.53 2.42 -10.92
C GLY A 45 -1.41 3.47 -9.82
N VAL A 46 -0.73 4.58 -10.09
CA VAL A 46 -0.59 5.71 -9.14
C VAL A 46 -1.95 6.35 -8.87
N ASN A 47 -2.77 6.58 -9.90
CA ASN A 47 -4.10 7.15 -9.71
C ASN A 47 -5.00 6.25 -8.85
N ASN A 48 -4.98 4.95 -9.06
CA ASN A 48 -5.69 3.99 -8.22
C ASN A 48 -5.18 3.99 -6.77
N ALA A 49 -3.86 4.06 -6.58
CA ALA A 49 -3.26 4.13 -5.25
C ALA A 49 -3.64 5.42 -4.52
N VAL A 50 -3.61 6.58 -5.20
CA VAL A 50 -4.04 7.87 -4.64
C VAL A 50 -5.52 7.85 -4.28
N ALA A 51 -6.39 7.29 -5.14
CA ALA A 51 -7.81 7.13 -4.83
C ALA A 51 -8.02 6.27 -3.57
N SER A 52 -7.21 5.21 -3.39
CA SER A 52 -7.23 4.41 -2.16
C SER A 52 -6.82 5.22 -0.93
N VAL A 53 -5.82 6.10 -1.03
CA VAL A 53 -5.43 7.01 0.07
C VAL A 53 -6.57 7.96 0.42
N ILE A 54 -7.19 8.60 -0.58
CA ILE A 54 -8.32 9.51 -0.36
C ILE A 54 -9.44 8.77 0.39
N ARG A 55 -9.80 7.57 -0.06
CA ARG A 55 -10.81 6.74 0.62
C ARG A 55 -10.43 6.42 2.07
N GLN A 56 -9.15 6.15 2.34
CA GLN A 56 -8.69 5.92 3.71
C GLN A 56 -8.80 7.16 4.58
N GLU A 57 -8.48 8.33 4.05
CA GLU A 57 -8.64 9.58 4.80
C GLU A 57 -10.12 9.90 5.10
N GLU A 58 -11.02 9.58 4.18
CA GLU A 58 -12.47 9.66 4.42
C GLU A 58 -12.92 8.70 5.53
N LEU A 59 -12.50 7.45 5.50
CA LEU A 59 -12.79 6.47 6.55
C LEU A 59 -12.23 6.91 7.91
N LYS A 60 -11.03 7.47 7.94
CA LYS A 60 -10.43 8.00 9.18
C LYS A 60 -11.18 9.21 9.74
N ARG A 61 -11.80 10.02 8.89
CA ARG A 61 -12.66 11.14 9.34
C ARG A 61 -13.98 10.64 9.92
N MET A 62 -14.55 9.58 9.35
CA MET A 62 -15.79 8.98 9.83
C MET A 62 -15.60 8.17 11.11
N ILE A 63 -14.43 7.55 11.31
CA ILE A 63 -14.15 6.67 12.45
C ILE A 63 -13.04 7.29 13.29
N PRO A 64 -13.35 7.84 14.50
CA PRO A 64 -12.37 8.37 15.43
C PRO A 64 -11.28 7.35 15.79
N ALA A 65 -10.07 7.83 16.13
CA ALA A 65 -8.90 6.99 16.33
C ALA A 65 -9.12 5.90 17.39
N GLU A 66 -9.80 6.23 18.47
CA GLU A 66 -10.13 5.35 19.58
C GLU A 66 -11.10 4.22 19.21
N HIS A 67 -11.88 4.40 18.14
CA HIS A 67 -12.86 3.40 17.67
C HIS A 67 -12.39 2.60 16.45
N ARG A 68 -11.17 2.82 15.97
CA ARG A 68 -10.67 2.14 14.75
C ARG A 68 -10.31 0.68 14.98
N LEU A 69 -9.94 0.33 16.21
CA LEU A 69 -9.58 -1.02 16.59
C LEU A 69 -10.53 -1.50 17.68
N LEU A 70 -11.16 -2.64 17.47
CA LEU A 70 -12.02 -3.31 18.43
C LEU A 70 -11.22 -4.43 19.09
N HIS A 71 -11.08 -4.35 20.40
CA HIS A 71 -10.45 -5.40 21.19
C HIS A 71 -11.53 -6.39 21.63
N ARG A 72 -11.40 -7.64 21.19
CA ARG A 72 -12.27 -8.75 21.58
C ARG A 72 -11.45 -9.85 22.21
N THR A 73 -12.01 -10.53 23.18
CA THR A 73 -11.44 -11.75 23.75
C THR A 73 -12.14 -12.94 23.10
N ALA A 74 -11.41 -13.82 22.47
CA ALA A 74 -11.93 -15.10 21.98
C ALA A 74 -11.37 -16.22 22.83
N VAL A 75 -12.26 -17.07 23.30
CA VAL A 75 -11.88 -18.31 23.97
C VAL A 75 -11.66 -19.39 22.92
N VAL A 76 -10.42 -19.79 22.74
CA VAL A 76 -10.06 -20.88 21.83
C VAL A 76 -9.85 -22.14 22.65
N VAL A 77 -10.64 -23.17 22.33
CA VAL A 77 -10.39 -24.53 22.84
C VAL A 77 -9.45 -25.20 21.82
N PRO A 78 -8.21 -25.52 22.20
CA PRO A 78 -7.31 -26.23 21.30
C PRO A 78 -7.98 -27.55 20.88
N LYS A 79 -8.14 -27.78 19.58
CA LYS A 79 -8.52 -29.10 19.08
C LYS A 79 -7.32 -30.00 19.27
N THR A 80 -7.37 -30.85 20.27
CA THR A 80 -6.44 -31.99 20.37
C THR A 80 -6.59 -32.82 19.10
N SER A 81 -5.52 -32.95 18.32
CA SER A 81 -5.49 -33.82 17.15
C SER A 81 -5.83 -35.24 17.58
N PRO A 82 -6.73 -35.97 16.89
CA PRO A 82 -7.01 -37.34 17.16
C PRO A 82 -5.84 -38.19 16.64
N THR A 83 -4.84 -38.43 17.45
CA THR A 83 -3.79 -39.39 17.12
C THR A 83 -3.91 -40.53 18.11
N MET A 84 -4.36 -41.69 17.60
CA MET A 84 -4.46 -43.04 18.14
C MET A 84 -5.53 -43.35 19.21
N PRO A 85 -6.27 -44.44 19.03
CA PRO A 85 -7.16 -44.96 20.06
C PRO A 85 -6.30 -45.62 21.18
N ALA A 86 -6.24 -45.00 22.33
CA ALA A 86 -5.73 -45.64 23.51
C ALA A 86 -6.79 -46.55 24.09
N LEU A 87 -6.50 -47.85 24.12
CA LEU A 87 -7.09 -48.81 25.02
C LEU A 87 -6.75 -48.39 26.46
N THR A 88 -7.73 -47.84 27.16
CA THR A 88 -8.01 -48.02 28.58
C THR A 88 -9.00 -46.96 29.05
N ASP A 89 -10.14 -47.45 29.52
CA ASP A 89 -11.08 -46.72 30.32
C ASP A 89 -10.43 -46.18 31.59
N GLN A 90 -10.98 -45.06 32.03
CA GLN A 90 -10.72 -44.37 33.28
C GLN A 90 -9.46 -43.48 33.28
N PHE A 91 -9.63 -42.21 32.97
CA PHE A 91 -9.16 -41.12 33.82
C PHE A 91 -9.40 -39.77 33.11
N SER A 92 -10.13 -38.96 33.88
CA SER A 92 -10.11 -37.49 33.81
C SER A 92 -10.57 -36.84 32.48
N GLN A 93 -11.75 -36.29 32.59
CA GLN A 93 -12.12 -35.04 31.94
C GLN A 93 -11.04 -34.00 32.31
N GLN A 94 -9.92 -33.99 31.56
CA GLN A 94 -9.04 -32.84 31.54
C GLN A 94 -9.87 -31.72 30.96
N GLU A 95 -10.21 -30.75 31.80
CA GLU A 95 -10.73 -29.46 31.35
C GLU A 95 -9.81 -28.98 30.25
N ALA A 96 -10.30 -28.97 29.02
CA ALA A 96 -9.55 -28.44 27.90
C ALA A 96 -9.20 -27.00 28.26
N GLU A 97 -7.91 -26.76 28.44
CA GLU A 97 -7.38 -25.45 28.85
C GLU A 97 -7.90 -24.38 27.89
N ARG A 98 -8.82 -23.57 28.40
CA ARG A 98 -9.41 -22.49 27.64
C ARG A 98 -8.39 -21.36 27.54
N VAL A 99 -7.80 -21.19 26.36
CA VAL A 99 -6.86 -20.10 26.12
C VAL A 99 -7.65 -18.89 25.67
N GLU A 100 -7.61 -17.83 26.46
CA GLU A 100 -8.14 -16.54 26.09
C GLU A 100 -7.14 -15.82 25.18
N LEU A 101 -7.54 -15.61 23.94
CA LEU A 101 -6.74 -14.84 22.98
C LEU A 101 -7.36 -13.45 22.78
N ALA A 102 -6.56 -12.43 22.97
CA ALA A 102 -6.95 -11.08 22.58
C ALA A 102 -6.93 -10.97 21.05
N ILE A 103 -8.09 -10.72 20.46
CA ILE A 103 -8.24 -10.48 19.04
C ILE A 103 -8.45 -8.98 18.82
N ILE A 104 -7.66 -8.42 17.91
CA ILE A 104 -7.81 -7.05 17.48
C ILE A 104 -8.48 -7.06 16.10
N GLU A 105 -9.68 -6.54 16.03
CA GLU A 105 -10.44 -6.38 14.79
C GLU A 105 -10.48 -4.91 14.38
N ARG A 106 -10.51 -4.64 13.07
CA ARG A 106 -10.74 -3.29 12.57
C ARG A 106 -12.23 -2.98 12.61
N ALA A 107 -12.60 -1.77 13.01
CA ALA A 107 -14.00 -1.32 13.04
C ALA A 107 -14.66 -1.30 11.65
N HIS A 108 -13.86 -1.20 10.59
CA HIS A 108 -14.32 -1.29 9.22
C HIS A 108 -13.36 -2.21 8.41
N PRO A 109 -13.87 -3.12 7.57
CA PRO A 109 -13.06 -4.10 6.85
C PRO A 109 -12.02 -3.47 5.92
N ASP A 110 -12.32 -2.30 5.35
CA ASP A 110 -11.43 -1.59 4.43
C ASP A 110 -10.45 -0.64 5.15
N LEU A 111 -10.64 -0.38 6.44
CA LEU A 111 -9.79 0.56 7.17
C LEU A 111 -8.34 0.06 7.25
N GLY A 112 -7.40 0.88 6.79
CA GLY A 112 -5.98 0.56 6.73
C GLY A 112 -5.59 -0.38 5.57
N ARG A 113 -6.49 -0.63 4.60
CA ARG A 113 -6.22 -1.42 3.40
C ARG A 113 -6.09 -0.51 2.19
N LEU A 114 -4.87 -0.26 1.74
CA LEU A 114 -4.59 0.57 0.55
C LEU A 114 -4.55 -0.25 -0.74
N GLY A 115 -4.19 -1.54 -0.65
CA GLY A 115 -4.06 -2.43 -1.80
C GLY A 115 -2.61 -2.82 -2.09
N VAL A 116 -2.41 -3.49 -3.23
CA VAL A 116 -1.12 -3.93 -3.74
C VAL A 116 -0.88 -3.33 -5.11
N PHE A 117 0.27 -2.69 -5.29
CA PHE A 117 0.73 -2.16 -6.56
C PHE A 117 1.73 -3.14 -7.19
N TRP A 118 1.25 -3.94 -8.13
CA TRP A 118 2.07 -4.96 -8.77
C TRP A 118 2.42 -4.61 -10.22
N HIS A 119 3.70 -4.59 -10.52
CA HIS A 119 4.24 -4.40 -11.87
C HIS A 119 5.38 -5.38 -12.14
N THR A 120 5.63 -5.69 -13.41
CA THR A 120 6.75 -6.53 -13.83
C THR A 120 8.10 -5.91 -13.43
N GLN A 121 9.13 -6.73 -13.35
CA GLN A 121 10.50 -6.26 -13.14
C GLN A 121 10.93 -5.32 -14.28
N GLY A 122 11.67 -4.27 -13.95
CA GLY A 122 12.11 -3.28 -14.95
C GLY A 122 11.05 -2.28 -15.43
N SER A 123 9.83 -2.33 -14.89
CA SER A 123 8.74 -1.41 -15.28
C SER A 123 8.86 0.02 -14.71
N GLY A 124 9.89 0.30 -13.90
CA GLY A 124 10.09 1.60 -13.27
C GLY A 124 9.33 1.80 -11.97
N LYS A 125 9.22 0.75 -11.12
CA LYS A 125 8.50 0.81 -9.84
C LYS A 125 9.00 1.93 -8.92
N SER A 126 10.31 2.18 -8.85
CA SER A 126 10.88 3.26 -8.03
C SER A 126 10.35 4.64 -8.44
N TYR A 127 10.25 4.90 -9.75
CA TYR A 127 9.61 6.12 -10.24
C TYR A 127 8.09 6.15 -9.96
N SER A 128 7.41 5.00 -10.01
CA SER A 128 5.99 4.94 -9.63
C SER A 128 5.79 5.33 -8.15
N MET A 129 6.72 4.95 -7.28
CA MET A 129 6.70 5.38 -5.86
C MET A 129 6.93 6.89 -5.72
N ALA A 130 7.89 7.46 -6.46
CA ALA A 130 8.15 8.90 -6.48
C ALA A 130 6.93 9.68 -7.01
N PHE A 131 6.33 9.26 -8.12
CA PHE A 131 5.09 9.85 -8.65
C PHE A 131 3.94 9.77 -7.63
N PHE A 132 3.81 8.64 -6.95
CA PHE A 132 2.80 8.46 -5.92
C PHE A 132 2.99 9.42 -4.75
N ALA A 133 4.20 9.51 -4.21
CA ALA A 133 4.51 10.39 -3.09
C ALA A 133 4.24 11.87 -3.45
N GLU A 134 4.72 12.34 -4.61
CA GLU A 134 4.49 13.69 -5.09
C GLU A 134 2.99 13.98 -5.30
N LYS A 135 2.27 13.05 -5.94
CA LYS A 135 0.84 13.24 -6.18
C LYS A 135 0.04 13.25 -4.88
N VAL A 136 0.33 12.39 -3.92
CA VAL A 136 -0.33 12.42 -2.60
C VAL A 136 -0.10 13.76 -1.92
N ARG A 137 1.14 14.27 -1.89
CA ARG A 137 1.47 15.57 -1.30
C ARG A 137 0.70 16.73 -1.92
N ARG A 138 0.39 16.66 -3.22
CA ARG A 138 -0.31 17.73 -3.95
C ARG A 138 -1.82 17.67 -3.82
N VAL A 139 -2.40 16.47 -3.91
CA VAL A 139 -3.86 16.33 -4.09
C VAL A 139 -4.59 15.86 -2.84
N VAL A 140 -3.89 15.27 -1.86
CA VAL A 140 -4.51 14.81 -0.63
C VAL A 140 -4.26 15.83 0.47
N PRO A 141 -5.30 16.43 1.08
CA PRO A 141 -5.13 17.38 2.16
C PRO A 141 -4.54 16.70 3.41
N GLY A 142 -3.46 17.25 3.94
CA GLY A 142 -2.80 16.74 5.14
C GLY A 142 -1.28 16.87 5.07
N ASN A 143 -0.61 16.43 6.14
CA ASN A 143 0.83 16.31 6.20
C ASN A 143 1.19 14.83 6.25
N PHE A 144 1.79 14.33 5.18
CA PHE A 144 2.12 12.91 5.03
C PHE A 144 3.61 12.67 5.22
N THR A 145 3.93 11.67 6.02
CA THR A 145 5.27 11.08 6.10
C THR A 145 5.24 9.72 5.38
N PHE A 146 6.18 9.51 4.47
CA PHE A 146 6.33 8.26 3.76
C PHE A 146 7.44 7.44 4.38
N LEU A 147 7.13 6.23 4.80
CA LEU A 147 8.10 5.23 5.24
C LEU A 147 8.20 4.15 4.17
N VAL A 148 9.36 4.03 3.56
CA VAL A 148 9.65 2.97 2.58
C VAL A 148 10.43 1.88 3.28
N MET A 149 9.92 0.65 3.24
CA MET A 149 10.56 -0.53 3.80
C MET A 149 10.97 -1.47 2.69
N THR A 150 12.22 -1.90 2.70
CA THR A 150 12.80 -2.84 1.74
C THR A 150 13.42 -4.03 2.48
N ASP A 151 13.53 -5.16 1.81
CA ASP A 151 14.14 -6.37 2.34
C ASP A 151 15.60 -6.58 1.86
N ARG A 152 16.09 -5.66 1.00
CA ARG A 152 17.41 -5.76 0.36
C ARG A 152 18.12 -4.41 0.31
N GLU A 153 19.38 -4.37 0.68
CA GLU A 153 20.21 -3.17 0.70
C GLU A 153 20.37 -2.52 -0.70
N ASP A 154 20.60 -3.34 -1.73
CA ASP A 154 20.74 -2.83 -3.12
C ASP A 154 19.46 -2.18 -3.64
N LEU A 155 18.29 -2.66 -3.20
CA LEU A 155 16.99 -2.08 -3.52
C LEU A 155 16.76 -0.78 -2.76
N ASP A 156 17.18 -0.72 -1.50
CA ASP A 156 17.12 0.47 -0.67
C ASP A 156 17.93 1.61 -1.30
N ASP A 157 19.19 1.36 -1.63
CA ASP A 157 20.07 2.31 -2.33
C ASP A 157 19.45 2.81 -3.65
N GLN A 158 18.85 1.91 -4.43
CA GLN A 158 18.21 2.28 -5.69
C GLN A 158 17.03 3.22 -5.49
N ILE A 159 16.16 2.91 -4.52
CA ILE A 159 14.99 3.72 -4.20
C ILE A 159 15.43 5.07 -3.66
N TRP A 160 16.35 5.08 -2.69
CA TRP A 160 16.88 6.29 -2.10
C TRP A 160 17.46 7.26 -3.16
N ARG A 161 18.30 6.75 -4.06
CA ARG A 161 18.86 7.56 -5.18
C ARG A 161 17.78 8.11 -6.09
N THR A 162 16.73 7.32 -6.37
CA THR A 162 15.61 7.78 -7.21
C THR A 162 14.86 8.92 -6.54
N PHE A 163 14.58 8.81 -5.23
CA PHE A 163 13.86 9.84 -4.49
C PHE A 163 14.67 11.15 -4.40
N ILE A 164 15.94 11.06 -4.01
CA ILE A 164 16.81 12.25 -3.94
C ILE A 164 17.00 12.85 -5.33
N GLY A 165 17.28 12.03 -6.35
CA GLY A 165 17.47 12.51 -7.71
C GLY A 165 16.24 13.22 -8.29
N CYS A 166 15.06 12.85 -7.84
CA CYS A 166 13.80 13.49 -8.23
C CYS A 166 13.34 14.59 -7.27
N ASN A 167 14.10 14.87 -6.22
CA ASN A 167 13.75 15.86 -5.19
C ASN A 167 12.39 15.60 -4.51
N VAL A 168 12.12 14.35 -4.20
CA VAL A 168 10.87 13.85 -3.58
C VAL A 168 11.08 13.60 -2.09
#